data_69c5ab98915dd0ef117dcb2f3e96a2b2
#
_entry.id   69c5ab98915dd0ef117dcb2f3e96a2b2
#
_cell.length_a   1.000
_cell.length_b   1.000
_cell.length_c   1.000
_cell.angle_alpha   90.00
_cell.angle_beta   90.00
_cell.angle_gamma   90.00
#
_symmetry.space_group_name_H-M   'P 1'
#
loop_
_entity.id
_entity.type
_entity.pdbx_description
1 polymer ?
#
loop_
_entity_poly.entity_id
_entity_poly.type
_entity_poly.pdbx_seq_one_letter_code
_entity_poly.pdbx_strand_id
1 'polypeptide(L)'
;MFQEMLENVRGKCPLIHNITNYVTVNDCANIVLACGASPIMSDDQSEVEEITTICGGLNINIGTLNKRTIESMFLAGKRANALNHPAVLDPVGAGASKLRTETAQKLLEEVKFTVIRGNISEVKTLASGSGTTKGVDADVADKVSEENLDSAVAFAKAFAEKTGAVVAITGAIDIVADGKKAYCIRNGHPMMSSITGTGCQLST
;
A
#
# COMPACT_ATOMS: atom_id res chain seq x y z
N MET A 1 8.46 -6.63 -21.09
CA MET A 1 7.52 -5.86 -20.22
C MET A 1 8.11 -5.59 -18.85
N PHE A 2 8.33 -6.59 -17.93
CA PHE A 2 8.90 -6.29 -16.60
C PHE A 2 10.33 -5.76 -16.65
N GLN A 3 11.20 -6.32 -17.48
CA GLN A 3 12.55 -5.83 -17.68
C GLN A 3 12.55 -4.35 -18.13
N GLU A 4 11.73 -4.01 -19.08
CA GLU A 4 11.56 -2.66 -19.62
C GLU A 4 11.11 -1.65 -18.56
N MET A 5 10.17 -2.07 -17.65
CA MET A 5 9.75 -1.26 -16.52
C MET A 5 10.91 -0.99 -15.55
N LEU A 6 11.70 -2.01 -15.23
CA LEU A 6 12.86 -1.87 -14.35
C LEU A 6 13.96 -1.01 -14.97
N GLU A 7 14.22 -1.17 -16.27
CA GLU A 7 15.16 -0.33 -17.02
C GLU A 7 14.71 1.14 -17.05
N ASN A 8 13.40 1.38 -17.18
CA ASN A 8 12.83 2.72 -17.13
C ASN A 8 13.01 3.38 -15.75
N VAL A 9 12.81 2.64 -14.65
CA VAL A 9 13.07 3.14 -13.30
C VAL A 9 14.54 3.47 -13.13
N ARG A 10 15.43 2.57 -13.51
CA ARG A 10 16.89 2.77 -13.43
C ARG A 10 17.40 3.92 -14.29
N GLY A 11 16.81 4.09 -15.48
CA GLY A 11 17.17 5.19 -16.38
C GLY A 11 16.69 6.57 -15.91
N LYS A 12 15.55 6.62 -15.21
CA LYS A 12 14.99 7.88 -14.69
C LYS A 12 15.44 8.21 -13.28
N CYS A 13 15.79 7.20 -12.50
CA CYS A 13 16.17 7.32 -11.09
C CYS A 13 15.21 8.25 -10.30
N PRO A 14 13.88 7.96 -10.27
CA PRO A 14 12.92 8.86 -9.67
C PRO A 14 13.13 9.00 -8.16
N LEU A 15 12.84 10.20 -7.63
CA LEU A 15 12.71 10.39 -6.18
C LEU A 15 11.37 9.83 -5.72
N ILE A 16 11.37 9.05 -4.66
CA ILE A 16 10.18 8.46 -4.05
C ILE A 16 10.04 8.94 -2.62
N HIS A 17 8.96 9.67 -2.35
CA HIS A 17 8.62 10.10 -0.99
C HIS A 17 7.99 8.95 -0.21
N ASN A 18 8.53 8.65 0.96
CA ASN A 18 8.04 7.59 1.84
C ASN A 18 7.66 8.14 3.20
N ILE A 19 6.37 8.06 3.53
CA ILE A 19 5.86 8.15 4.90
C ILE A 19 5.55 6.72 5.33
N THR A 20 6.54 6.06 5.92
CA THR A 20 6.47 4.63 6.25
C THR A 20 6.64 4.37 7.74
N ASN A 21 6.53 3.13 8.16
CA ASN A 21 6.68 2.74 9.55
C ASN A 21 8.16 2.64 9.97
N TYR A 22 8.47 3.01 11.21
CA TYR A 22 9.85 3.03 11.71
C TYR A 22 10.47 1.63 11.91
N VAL A 23 9.65 0.56 11.89
CA VAL A 23 10.16 -0.82 12.02
C VAL A 23 10.95 -1.22 10.77
N THR A 24 10.53 -0.75 9.59
CA THR A 24 11.07 -1.17 8.30
C THR A 24 11.58 -0.01 7.44
N VAL A 25 11.72 1.19 8.01
CA VAL A 25 12.09 2.39 7.28
C VAL A 25 13.40 2.23 6.50
N ASN A 26 14.41 1.63 7.11
CA ASN A 26 15.71 1.40 6.47
C ASN A 26 15.61 0.35 5.34
N ASP A 27 14.84 -0.70 5.55
CA ASP A 27 14.63 -1.75 4.55
C ASP A 27 13.90 -1.20 3.32
N CYS A 28 12.89 -0.35 3.55
CA CYS A 28 12.17 0.36 2.49
C CYS A 28 13.11 1.27 1.69
N ALA A 29 13.97 2.04 2.35
CA ALA A 29 14.95 2.87 1.66
C ALA A 29 15.92 2.02 0.80
N ASN A 30 16.42 0.92 1.35
CA ASN A 30 17.35 0.03 0.65
C ASN A 30 16.71 -0.67 -0.57
N ILE A 31 15.44 -1.10 -0.49
CA ILE A 31 14.80 -1.72 -1.65
C ILE A 31 14.52 -0.72 -2.78
N VAL A 32 14.17 0.52 -2.47
CA VAL A 32 14.04 1.60 -3.47
C VAL A 32 15.36 1.82 -4.20
N LEU A 33 16.48 1.91 -3.46
CA LEU A 33 17.83 2.02 -4.05
C LEU A 33 18.18 0.80 -4.91
N ALA A 34 17.87 -0.41 -4.43
CA ALA A 34 18.13 -1.65 -5.17
C ALA A 34 17.33 -1.72 -6.48
N CYS A 35 16.15 -1.15 -6.53
CA CYS A 35 15.35 -1.02 -7.76
C CYS A 35 15.87 0.05 -8.72
N GLY A 36 16.73 0.95 -8.27
CA GLY A 36 17.32 2.02 -9.09
C GLY A 36 16.62 3.36 -8.97
N ALA A 37 15.77 3.54 -7.94
CA ALA A 37 15.15 4.81 -7.58
C ALA A 37 15.86 5.43 -6.36
N SER A 38 15.47 6.63 -5.94
CA SER A 38 16.05 7.35 -4.81
C SER A 38 14.99 7.62 -3.74
N PRO A 39 15.11 7.08 -2.51
CA PRO A 39 14.13 7.27 -1.46
C PRO A 39 14.35 8.59 -0.71
N ILE A 40 13.25 9.24 -0.34
CA ILE A 40 13.22 10.29 0.69
C ILE A 40 12.27 9.83 1.79
N MET A 41 12.81 9.70 3.01
CA MET A 41 12.07 9.29 4.20
C MET A 41 11.76 10.56 5.02
N SER A 42 10.61 11.17 4.78
CA SER A 42 10.18 12.40 5.45
C SER A 42 8.75 12.27 5.96
N ASP A 43 8.52 12.71 7.20
CA ASP A 43 7.20 12.61 7.86
C ASP A 43 6.84 13.85 8.69
N ASP A 44 7.59 14.95 8.56
CA ASP A 44 7.29 16.19 9.28
C ASP A 44 6.32 17.07 8.47
N GLN A 45 5.27 17.55 9.14
CA GLN A 45 4.22 18.38 8.53
C GLN A 45 4.74 19.65 7.87
N SER A 46 5.88 20.19 8.37
CA SER A 46 6.45 21.44 7.86
C SER A 46 7.13 21.30 6.50
N GLU A 47 7.44 20.06 6.06
CA GLU A 47 8.18 19.82 4.82
C GLU A 47 7.52 18.82 3.85
N VAL A 48 6.57 17.98 4.31
CA VAL A 48 6.04 16.88 3.49
C VAL A 48 5.44 17.32 2.14
N GLU A 49 4.85 18.52 2.07
CA GLU A 49 4.31 19.03 0.81
C GLU A 49 5.43 19.45 -0.15
N GLU A 50 6.50 20.06 0.35
CA GLU A 50 7.68 20.43 -0.45
C GLU A 50 8.39 19.16 -0.96
N ILE A 51 8.60 18.18 -0.08
CA ILE A 51 9.20 16.89 -0.42
C ILE A 51 8.34 16.14 -1.46
N THR A 52 7.02 16.05 -1.25
CA THR A 52 6.12 15.44 -2.25
C THR A 52 6.22 16.14 -3.59
N THR A 53 6.44 17.46 -3.59
CA THR A 53 6.51 18.26 -4.83
C THR A 53 7.71 17.91 -5.70
N ILE A 54 8.86 17.62 -5.10
CA ILE A 54 10.08 17.27 -5.83
C ILE A 54 10.18 15.78 -6.15
N CYS A 55 9.33 14.95 -5.54
CA CYS A 55 9.30 13.51 -5.77
C CYS A 55 8.40 13.13 -6.95
N GLY A 56 8.67 11.99 -7.57
CA GLY A 56 7.87 11.43 -8.66
C GLY A 56 6.79 10.44 -8.21
N GLY A 57 6.73 10.10 -6.92
CA GLY A 57 5.75 9.19 -6.33
C GLY A 57 5.73 9.27 -4.81
N LEU A 58 4.64 8.78 -4.23
CA LEU A 58 4.41 8.78 -2.78
C LEU A 58 4.01 7.39 -2.30
N ASN A 59 4.67 6.90 -1.25
CA ASN A 59 4.27 5.72 -0.51
C ASN A 59 3.79 6.10 0.89
N ILE A 60 2.59 5.67 1.27
CA ILE A 60 2.00 5.84 2.60
C ILE A 60 1.78 4.46 3.23
N ASN A 61 2.44 4.22 4.37
CA ASN A 61 2.33 2.99 5.14
C ASN A 61 1.96 3.32 6.59
N ILE A 62 0.85 2.78 7.08
CA ILE A 62 0.27 3.12 8.39
C ILE A 62 0.72 2.19 9.53
N GLY A 63 1.84 1.49 9.39
CA GLY A 63 2.29 0.46 10.35
C GLY A 63 2.62 0.98 11.74
N THR A 64 3.03 2.24 11.88
CA THR A 64 3.37 2.87 13.18
C THR A 64 2.82 4.29 13.27
N LEU A 65 1.50 4.41 13.35
CA LEU A 65 0.81 5.69 13.38
C LEU A 65 1.07 6.49 14.67
N ASN A 66 1.19 7.80 14.52
CA ASN A 66 1.10 8.78 15.57
C ASN A 66 0.40 10.04 15.03
N LYS A 67 -0.01 10.96 15.93
CA LYS A 67 -0.79 12.15 15.53
C LYS A 67 -0.11 12.99 14.45
N ARG A 68 1.21 13.16 14.55
CA ARG A 68 2.01 13.96 13.61
C ARG A 68 2.05 13.30 12.24
N THR A 69 2.39 12.02 12.17
CA THR A 69 2.50 11.32 10.89
C THR A 69 1.16 11.14 10.18
N ILE A 70 0.05 11.04 10.93
CA ILE A 70 -1.29 10.97 10.33
C ILE A 70 -1.58 12.24 9.54
N GLU A 71 -1.37 13.42 10.11
CA GLU A 71 -1.58 14.70 9.41
C GLU A 71 -0.65 14.84 8.21
N SER A 72 0.62 14.47 8.36
CA SER A 72 1.59 14.44 7.26
C SER A 72 1.15 13.57 6.08
N MET A 73 0.57 12.40 6.37
CA MET A 73 0.02 11.51 5.33
C MET A 73 -1.09 12.17 4.52
N PHE A 74 -2.00 12.91 5.17
CA PHE A 74 -3.06 13.65 4.47
C PHE A 74 -2.50 14.81 3.63
N LEU A 75 -1.58 15.59 4.16
CA LEU A 75 -0.95 16.70 3.46
C LEU A 75 -0.20 16.19 2.21
N ALA A 76 0.69 15.22 2.40
CA ALA A 76 1.44 14.62 1.30
C ALA A 76 0.54 13.96 0.25
N GLY A 77 -0.49 13.21 0.69
CA GLY A 77 -1.43 12.56 -0.22
C GLY A 77 -2.22 13.55 -1.07
N LYS A 78 -2.75 14.61 -0.48
CA LYS A 78 -3.44 15.69 -1.20
C LYS A 78 -2.49 16.43 -2.15
N ARG A 79 -1.26 16.66 -1.73
CA ARG A 79 -0.23 17.28 -2.58
C ARG A 79 0.11 16.39 -3.78
N ALA A 80 0.31 15.09 -3.57
CA ALA A 80 0.54 14.13 -4.65
C ALA A 80 -0.62 14.13 -5.66
N ASN A 81 -1.87 14.15 -5.18
CA ASN A 81 -3.04 14.22 -6.05
C ASN A 81 -3.10 15.51 -6.86
N ALA A 82 -2.80 16.65 -6.25
CA ALA A 82 -2.75 17.95 -6.94
C ALA A 82 -1.72 17.98 -8.08
N LEU A 83 -0.64 17.21 -7.93
CA LEU A 83 0.45 17.09 -8.91
C LEU A 83 0.26 15.92 -9.89
N ASN A 84 -0.79 15.10 -9.72
CA ASN A 84 -1.01 13.84 -10.44
C ASN A 84 0.16 12.85 -10.27
N HIS A 85 0.83 12.88 -9.13
CA HIS A 85 1.84 11.89 -8.78
C HIS A 85 1.18 10.56 -8.37
N PRO A 86 1.73 9.41 -8.76
CA PRO A 86 1.25 8.12 -8.27
C PRO A 86 1.43 8.03 -6.76
N ALA A 87 0.43 7.47 -6.10
CA ALA A 87 0.45 7.24 -4.66
C ALA A 87 0.07 5.80 -4.33
N VAL A 88 0.79 5.19 -3.41
CA VAL A 88 0.57 3.84 -2.88
C VAL A 88 0.07 3.93 -1.44
N LEU A 89 -0.94 3.14 -1.09
CA LEU A 89 -1.40 2.93 0.29
C LEU A 89 -1.10 1.50 0.73
N ASP A 90 -0.37 1.38 1.83
CA ASP A 90 -0.17 0.14 2.57
C ASP A 90 -0.88 0.24 3.94
N PRO A 91 -2.10 -0.31 4.08
CA PRO A 91 -2.93 -0.17 5.28
C PRO A 91 -2.55 -1.18 6.36
N VAL A 92 -1.26 -1.28 6.69
CA VAL A 92 -0.71 -2.25 7.67
C VAL A 92 -1.51 -2.27 8.97
N GLY A 93 -2.11 -3.42 9.25
CA GLY A 93 -2.86 -3.64 10.48
C GLY A 93 -4.21 -2.92 10.54
N ALA A 94 -4.79 -2.51 9.41
CA ALA A 94 -6.20 -2.13 9.34
C ALA A 94 -7.06 -3.31 9.82
N GLY A 95 -7.99 -3.03 10.73
CA GLY A 95 -8.76 -4.05 11.45
C GLY A 95 -8.20 -4.38 12.84
N ALA A 96 -6.91 -4.22 13.07
CA ALA A 96 -6.28 -4.55 14.36
C ALA A 96 -6.52 -3.48 15.45
N SER A 97 -6.76 -2.23 15.06
CA SER A 97 -7.12 -1.16 15.98
C SER A 97 -8.02 -0.12 15.33
N LYS A 98 -8.81 0.56 16.17
CA LYS A 98 -9.70 1.66 15.73
C LYS A 98 -8.90 2.75 15.02
N LEU A 99 -7.77 3.18 15.58
CA LEU A 99 -6.92 4.23 15.00
C LEU A 99 -6.47 3.87 13.58
N ARG A 100 -5.96 2.66 13.36
CA ARG A 100 -5.49 2.21 12.04
C ARG A 100 -6.62 2.12 11.03
N THR A 101 -7.74 1.52 11.45
CA THR A 101 -8.91 1.35 10.58
C THR A 101 -9.47 2.70 10.14
N GLU A 102 -9.73 3.61 11.09
CA GLU A 102 -10.28 4.93 10.78
C GLU A 102 -9.32 5.79 9.97
N THR A 103 -8.01 5.73 10.25
CA THR A 103 -7.02 6.47 9.46
C THR A 103 -6.95 5.94 8.03
N ALA A 104 -6.91 4.62 7.84
CA ALA A 104 -6.87 4.03 6.51
C ALA A 104 -8.13 4.37 5.69
N GLN A 105 -9.30 4.31 6.31
CA GLN A 105 -10.57 4.66 5.66
C GLN A 105 -10.62 6.13 5.27
N LYS A 106 -10.25 7.04 6.18
CA LYS A 106 -10.20 8.49 5.87
C LYS A 106 -9.18 8.82 4.79
N LEU A 107 -8.01 8.16 4.80
CA LEU A 107 -7.03 8.32 3.72
C LEU A 107 -7.64 7.91 2.38
N LEU A 108 -8.39 6.82 2.33
CA LEU A 108 -9.05 6.36 1.11
C LEU A 108 -10.19 7.30 0.65
N GLU A 109 -10.84 8.00 1.58
CA GLU A 109 -11.89 8.99 1.28
C GLU A 109 -11.31 10.31 0.75
N GLU A 110 -10.15 10.76 1.29
CA GLU A 110 -9.61 12.09 1.03
C GLU A 110 -8.45 12.10 0.01
N VAL A 111 -7.81 10.95 -0.21
CA VAL A 111 -6.65 10.80 -1.10
C VAL A 111 -6.95 9.74 -2.17
N LYS A 112 -6.72 10.11 -3.42
CA LYS A 112 -6.83 9.18 -4.55
C LYS A 112 -5.51 8.41 -4.69
N PHE A 113 -5.56 7.10 -4.43
CA PHE A 113 -4.41 6.20 -4.59
C PHE A 113 -4.38 5.56 -5.96
N THR A 114 -3.18 5.38 -6.50
CA THR A 114 -2.93 4.61 -7.73
C THR A 114 -2.92 3.11 -7.45
N VAL A 115 -2.35 2.73 -6.28
CA VAL A 115 -2.26 1.35 -5.83
C VAL A 115 -2.66 1.27 -4.35
N ILE A 116 -3.45 0.25 -4.01
CA ILE A 116 -3.72 -0.16 -2.63
C ILE A 116 -3.15 -1.57 -2.48
N ARG A 117 -2.19 -1.75 -1.57
CA ARG A 117 -1.55 -3.03 -1.34
C ARG A 117 -1.70 -3.47 0.13
N GLY A 118 -2.20 -4.66 0.38
CA GLY A 118 -2.35 -5.20 1.72
C GLY A 118 -2.58 -6.72 1.68
N ASN A 119 -2.67 -7.36 2.84
CA ASN A 119 -3.21 -8.72 2.89
C ASN A 119 -4.73 -8.68 2.71
N ILE A 120 -5.35 -9.86 2.51
CA ILE A 120 -6.79 -9.94 2.24
C ILE A 120 -7.64 -9.35 3.38
N SER A 121 -7.24 -9.51 4.64
CA SER A 121 -7.94 -8.99 5.81
C SER A 121 -7.89 -7.45 5.88
N GLU A 122 -6.73 -6.86 5.62
CA GLU A 122 -6.55 -5.40 5.56
C GLU A 122 -7.39 -4.78 4.44
N VAL A 123 -7.37 -5.37 3.25
CA VAL A 123 -8.13 -4.87 2.10
C VAL A 123 -9.64 -5.04 2.31
N LYS A 124 -10.11 -6.15 2.90
CA LYS A 124 -11.52 -6.32 3.29
C LYS A 124 -11.98 -5.29 4.31
N THR A 125 -11.13 -4.97 5.29
CA THR A 125 -11.40 -3.92 6.28
C THR A 125 -11.60 -2.56 5.62
N LEU A 126 -10.76 -2.21 4.66
CA LEU A 126 -10.94 -0.98 3.87
C LEU A 126 -12.23 -0.98 3.07
N ALA A 127 -12.58 -2.10 2.46
CA ALA A 127 -13.76 -2.22 1.60
C ALA A 127 -15.08 -2.12 2.38
N SER A 128 -15.10 -2.58 3.65
CA SER A 128 -16.32 -2.61 4.48
C SER A 128 -16.79 -1.22 4.94
N GLY A 129 -15.94 -0.19 4.84
CA GLY A 129 -16.28 1.18 5.21
C GLY A 129 -16.44 1.38 6.73
N SER A 130 -16.77 2.62 7.14
CA SER A 130 -16.90 3.02 8.56
C SER A 130 -18.16 2.50 9.28
N GLY A 131 -18.94 1.62 8.68
CA GLY A 131 -20.28 1.24 9.15
C GLY A 131 -20.39 -0.09 9.90
N THR A 132 -19.40 -0.96 9.95
CA THR A 132 -19.47 -2.26 10.60
C THR A 132 -18.30 -2.51 11.52
N THR A 133 -18.38 -1.99 12.73
CA THR A 133 -17.53 -2.36 13.87
C THR A 133 -17.90 -3.75 14.42
N LYS A 134 -17.86 -4.78 13.60
CA LYS A 134 -17.59 -6.13 14.09
C LYS A 134 -16.15 -6.40 13.71
N GLY A 135 -15.29 -6.51 14.73
CA GLY A 135 -13.89 -6.83 14.56
C GLY A 135 -13.76 -7.93 13.53
N VAL A 136 -13.03 -7.61 12.45
CA VAL A 136 -12.62 -8.65 11.54
C VAL A 136 -11.57 -9.40 12.33
N ASP A 137 -12.01 -10.44 13.05
CA ASP A 137 -11.12 -11.48 13.46
C ASP A 137 -10.37 -11.90 12.20
N ALA A 138 -9.05 -11.80 12.23
CA ALA A 138 -8.20 -12.35 11.20
C ALA A 138 -8.35 -13.86 11.27
N ASP A 139 -9.51 -14.34 10.84
CA ASP A 139 -9.82 -15.75 10.78
C ASP A 139 -8.81 -16.38 9.82
N VAL A 140 -8.21 -17.47 10.24
CA VAL A 140 -7.36 -18.33 9.39
C VAL A 140 -8.10 -18.70 8.09
N ALA A 141 -9.44 -18.62 8.10
CA ALA A 141 -10.33 -18.78 6.95
C ALA A 141 -10.23 -17.70 5.85
N ASP A 142 -9.59 -16.56 6.13
CA ASP A 142 -9.50 -15.46 5.15
C ASP A 142 -8.28 -15.52 4.22
N LYS A 143 -7.40 -16.53 4.36
CA LYS A 143 -6.25 -16.67 3.45
C LYS A 143 -6.72 -17.01 2.05
N VAL A 144 -6.12 -16.34 1.05
CA VAL A 144 -6.33 -16.70 -0.36
C VAL A 144 -5.73 -18.09 -0.60
N SER A 145 -6.57 -19.00 -1.07
CA SER A 145 -6.23 -20.39 -1.42
C SER A 145 -6.81 -20.73 -2.79
N GLU A 146 -6.46 -21.88 -3.35
CA GLU A 146 -7.04 -22.33 -4.62
C GLU A 146 -8.57 -22.52 -4.52
N GLU A 147 -9.10 -22.87 -3.34
CA GLU A 147 -10.52 -23.13 -3.13
C GLU A 147 -11.37 -21.84 -3.16
N ASN A 148 -10.81 -20.70 -2.75
CA ASN A 148 -11.51 -19.41 -2.69
C ASN A 148 -10.99 -18.38 -3.70
N LEU A 149 -10.10 -18.78 -4.62
CA LEU A 149 -9.41 -17.86 -5.52
C LEU A 149 -10.37 -17.03 -6.38
N ASP A 150 -11.38 -17.64 -6.96
CA ASP A 150 -12.34 -16.95 -7.82
C ASP A 150 -13.11 -15.86 -7.05
N SER A 151 -13.51 -16.14 -5.81
CA SER A 151 -14.19 -15.17 -4.97
C SER A 151 -13.27 -14.04 -4.52
N ALA A 152 -12.01 -14.35 -4.21
CA ALA A 152 -11.01 -13.34 -3.86
C ALA A 152 -10.67 -12.44 -5.05
N VAL A 153 -10.56 -12.99 -6.26
CA VAL A 153 -10.37 -12.22 -7.50
C VAL A 153 -11.58 -11.32 -7.78
N ALA A 154 -12.80 -11.84 -7.65
CA ALA A 154 -14.02 -11.06 -7.84
C ALA A 154 -14.07 -9.88 -6.85
N PHE A 155 -13.73 -10.12 -5.59
CA PHE A 155 -13.65 -9.09 -4.56
C PHE A 155 -12.58 -8.03 -4.91
N ALA A 156 -11.36 -8.44 -5.28
CA ALA A 156 -10.28 -7.53 -5.63
C ALA A 156 -10.66 -6.62 -6.81
N LYS A 157 -11.30 -7.17 -7.85
CA LYS A 157 -11.79 -6.41 -9.01
C LYS A 157 -12.89 -5.42 -8.64
N ALA A 158 -13.88 -5.83 -7.85
CA ALA A 158 -14.96 -4.95 -7.41
C ALA A 158 -14.41 -3.79 -6.55
N PHE A 159 -13.44 -4.06 -5.68
CA PHE A 159 -12.83 -3.02 -4.87
C PHE A 159 -11.94 -2.09 -5.71
N ALA A 160 -11.21 -2.62 -6.68
CA ALA A 160 -10.45 -1.81 -7.64
C ALA A 160 -11.38 -0.90 -8.49
N GLU A 161 -12.50 -1.41 -8.96
CA GLU A 161 -13.50 -0.63 -9.69
C GLU A 161 -14.08 0.50 -8.83
N LYS A 162 -14.42 0.20 -7.56
CA LYS A 162 -14.96 1.17 -6.60
C LYS A 162 -13.99 2.30 -6.29
N THR A 163 -12.69 1.99 -6.15
CA THR A 163 -11.66 2.96 -5.75
C THR A 163 -10.97 3.63 -6.91
N GLY A 164 -11.03 3.04 -8.09
CA GLY A 164 -10.25 3.45 -9.26
C GLY A 164 -8.75 3.13 -9.16
N ALA A 165 -8.33 2.40 -8.12
CA ALA A 165 -6.96 1.99 -7.87
C ALA A 165 -6.69 0.56 -8.37
N VAL A 166 -5.44 0.25 -8.63
CA VAL A 166 -5.00 -1.15 -8.70
C VAL A 166 -4.94 -1.70 -7.29
N VAL A 167 -5.56 -2.86 -7.08
CA VAL A 167 -5.56 -3.54 -5.77
C VAL A 167 -4.61 -4.73 -5.83
N ALA A 168 -3.62 -4.75 -4.93
CA ALA A 168 -2.66 -5.82 -4.77
C ALA A 168 -2.88 -6.52 -3.43
N ILE A 169 -3.47 -7.69 -3.44
CA ILE A 169 -3.68 -8.53 -2.26
C ILE A 169 -2.54 -9.53 -2.17
N THR A 170 -1.78 -9.51 -1.07
CA THR A 170 -0.63 -10.40 -0.89
C THR A 170 -0.93 -11.54 0.07
N GLY A 171 -0.37 -12.72 -0.24
CA GLY A 171 -0.57 -13.95 0.53
C GLY A 171 0.24 -15.12 -0.02
N ALA A 172 -0.26 -16.33 0.16
CA ALA A 172 0.31 -17.52 -0.49
C ALA A 172 0.10 -17.48 -2.01
N ILE A 173 -1.01 -16.90 -2.45
CA ILE A 173 -1.29 -16.52 -3.82
C ILE A 173 -1.54 -15.02 -3.80
N ASP A 174 -0.73 -14.27 -4.53
CA ASP A 174 -0.93 -12.83 -4.67
C ASP A 174 -1.93 -12.55 -5.79
N ILE A 175 -2.81 -11.57 -5.57
CA ILE A 175 -3.78 -11.11 -6.58
C ILE A 175 -3.50 -9.63 -6.87
N VAL A 176 -3.28 -9.31 -8.14
CA VAL A 176 -3.18 -7.92 -8.59
C VAL A 176 -4.30 -7.66 -9.59
N ALA A 177 -5.19 -6.74 -9.27
CA ALA A 177 -6.40 -6.49 -10.07
C ALA A 177 -6.66 -5.00 -10.30
N ASP A 178 -7.11 -4.68 -11.49
CA ASP A 178 -7.92 -3.50 -11.79
C ASP A 178 -9.40 -3.93 -11.93
N GLY A 179 -10.30 -3.01 -12.23
CA GLY A 179 -11.73 -3.32 -12.40
C GLY A 179 -12.03 -4.30 -13.56
N LYS A 180 -11.09 -4.56 -14.46
CA LYS A 180 -11.28 -5.37 -15.68
C LYS A 180 -10.49 -6.66 -15.67
N LYS A 181 -9.24 -6.62 -15.21
CA LYS A 181 -8.28 -7.72 -15.27
C LYS A 181 -7.75 -8.06 -13.89
N ALA A 182 -7.36 -9.33 -13.70
CA ALA A 182 -6.62 -9.76 -12.53
C ALA A 182 -5.51 -10.72 -12.93
N TYR A 183 -4.43 -10.67 -12.17
CA TYR A 183 -3.30 -11.59 -12.25
C TYR A 183 -3.14 -12.29 -10.91
N CYS A 184 -2.96 -13.62 -10.95
CA CYS A 184 -2.68 -14.43 -9.77
C CYS A 184 -1.23 -14.90 -9.85
N ILE A 185 -0.44 -14.61 -8.82
CA ILE A 185 1.00 -14.83 -8.78
C ILE A 185 1.29 -15.86 -7.68
N ARG A 186 1.97 -16.95 -8.06
CA ARG A 186 2.34 -18.05 -7.17
C ARG A 186 3.85 -18.09 -7.00
N ASN A 187 4.37 -17.04 -6.36
CA ASN A 187 5.78 -16.88 -6.06
C ASN A 187 6.02 -16.82 -4.54
N GLY A 188 7.26 -16.53 -4.18
CA GLY A 188 7.66 -16.37 -2.81
C GLY A 188 8.01 -17.68 -2.10
N HIS A 189 8.19 -17.60 -0.79
CA HIS A 189 8.56 -18.74 0.03
C HIS A 189 7.98 -18.59 1.44
N PRO A 190 7.53 -19.66 2.11
CA PRO A 190 6.97 -19.58 3.47
C PRO A 190 7.89 -18.88 4.50
N MET A 191 9.21 -18.97 4.33
CA MET A 191 10.18 -18.26 5.19
C MET A 191 10.03 -16.73 5.16
N MET A 192 9.38 -16.14 4.14
CA MET A 192 9.13 -14.69 4.10
C MET A 192 8.28 -14.23 5.29
N SER A 193 7.43 -15.10 5.84
CA SER A 193 6.65 -14.80 7.05
C SER A 193 7.50 -14.67 8.33
N SER A 194 8.74 -15.16 8.31
CA SER A 194 9.69 -15.05 9.41
C SER A 194 10.59 -13.81 9.32
N ILE A 195 10.43 -12.99 8.30
CA ILE A 195 11.19 -11.77 8.06
C ILE A 195 10.23 -10.59 8.13
N THR A 196 10.49 -9.64 9.05
CA THR A 196 9.66 -8.44 9.13
C THR A 196 9.86 -7.56 7.91
N GLY A 197 8.79 -6.89 7.47
CA GLY A 197 8.86 -5.84 6.47
C GLY A 197 8.86 -6.26 5.02
N THR A 198 8.81 -7.56 4.69
CA THR A 198 8.73 -8.01 3.28
C THR A 198 7.53 -7.39 2.54
N GLY A 199 6.40 -7.24 3.25
CA GLY A 199 5.25 -6.52 2.73
C GLY A 199 5.51 -5.04 2.52
N CYS A 200 6.06 -4.35 3.52
CA CYS A 200 6.36 -2.91 3.42
C CYS A 200 7.35 -2.60 2.30
N GLN A 201 8.35 -3.46 2.09
CA GLN A 201 9.29 -3.35 0.98
C GLN A 201 8.59 -3.49 -0.39
N LEU A 202 7.57 -4.34 -0.49
CA LEU A 202 6.82 -4.50 -1.73
C LEU A 202 5.96 -3.27 -2.07
N SER A 203 5.51 -2.53 -1.06
CA SER A 203 4.69 -1.33 -1.24
C SER A 203 5.50 -0.09 -1.62
N THR A 204 6.79 -0.09 -1.28
CA THR A 204 7.71 1.02 -1.48
C THR A 204 8.29 1.02 -2.86
#